data_c97971eabe18e173551c095223b188b0
#
_entry.id   c97971eabe18e173551c095223b188b0
#
_cell.length_a   1.000
_cell.length_b   1.000
_cell.length_c   1.000
_cell.angle_alpha   90.00
_cell.angle_beta   90.00
_cell.angle_gamma   90.00
#
_symmetry.space_group_name_H-M   'P 1'
#
loop_
_entity.id
_entity.type
_entity.pdbx_description
1 polymer ?
#
loop_
_entity_poly.entity_id
_entity_poly.type
_entity_poly.pdbx_seq_one_letter_code
_entity_poly.pdbx_strand_id
1 'polypeptide(L)'
;MEDITTISGLDTVWVLIAAMLVFFMQPGFALVEAGFTRSKNTANILMKNFVDFMIGSFLFWMIGFGLMHGSGNGFIGSLHLFDWSFFGDTNVPAECTLIFQTVFCATAATIVSGGMAERTKFSMYILISIIISVIIYPIEGHWTWGGGWLSELGFHDFAGSTVVHSCGGVIALAGAMVLGPRIGKYSKNGESRAIPGHNLTFGALGVFILWFGWFGFNPGSQLGAEGMENAIAISHVMCTTNMAAATGGISVLFLTWLVYGKPSLSLVCNGILAGLVGITAGCDLVSIGGAAIIGAVCGCAMVGSVALIDKICKIDDPVGAVSVHGTCGILGTLMTGMFAVDGGLFYGGGWHFLGVEALGSLVTCVWSFGLGLLTFVILKKVHGIRVEPRVEEEGLDIYEHGETAYNI
;
A
#
# COMPACT_ATOMS: atom_id res chain seq x y z
N MET A 1 3.90 40.58 9.57
CA MET A 1 5.14 39.82 9.82
C MET A 1 4.84 38.44 9.28
N GLU A 2 5.43 38.09 8.15
CA GLU A 2 5.39 36.72 7.69
C GLU A 2 6.05 35.88 8.79
N ASP A 3 5.31 34.93 9.35
CA ASP A 3 5.89 33.91 10.22
C ASP A 3 6.94 33.17 9.36
N ILE A 4 8.21 33.53 9.52
CA ILE A 4 9.31 32.77 8.96
C ILE A 4 9.26 31.43 9.67
N THR A 5 8.70 30.43 9.04
CA THR A 5 8.76 29.04 9.51
C THR A 5 10.24 28.66 9.64
N THR A 6 10.72 28.55 10.85
CA THR A 6 12.12 28.16 11.08
C THR A 6 12.21 26.65 10.95
N ILE A 7 13.09 26.17 10.07
CA ILE A 7 13.41 24.74 9.95
C ILE A 7 13.85 24.21 11.31
N SER A 8 13.22 23.12 11.76
CA SER A 8 13.63 22.39 12.94
C SER A 8 14.58 21.25 12.58
N GLY A 9 15.75 21.22 13.23
CA GLY A 9 16.70 20.14 13.06
C GLY A 9 16.16 18.79 13.57
N LEU A 10 15.36 18.80 14.65
CA LEU A 10 14.77 17.58 15.20
C LEU A 10 13.66 17.02 14.28
N ASP A 11 12.78 17.88 13.77
CA ASP A 11 11.76 17.49 12.81
C ASP A 11 12.38 16.92 11.54
N THR A 12 13.41 17.61 11.00
CA THR A 12 14.14 17.15 9.81
C THR A 12 14.75 15.77 10.02
N VAL A 13 15.45 15.55 11.13
CA VAL A 13 16.04 14.23 11.44
C VAL A 13 14.96 13.16 11.60
N TRP A 14 13.83 13.48 12.26
CA TRP A 14 12.72 12.55 12.41
C TRP A 14 12.13 12.13 11.08
N VAL A 15 11.79 13.08 10.21
CA VAL A 15 11.18 12.81 8.91
C VAL A 15 12.14 12.04 7.99
N LEU A 16 13.43 12.35 8.02
CA LEU A 16 14.44 11.60 7.25
C LEU A 16 14.61 10.16 7.77
N ILE A 17 14.62 9.94 9.10
CA ILE A 17 14.61 8.59 9.68
C ILE A 17 13.34 7.84 9.26
N ALA A 18 12.18 8.50 9.33
CA ALA A 18 10.92 7.92 8.89
C ALA A 18 10.95 7.54 7.40
N ALA A 19 11.48 8.41 6.53
CA ALA A 19 11.68 8.10 5.12
C ALA A 19 12.59 6.87 4.90
N MET A 20 13.69 6.76 5.68
CA MET A 20 14.58 5.58 5.63
C MET A 20 13.86 4.31 6.09
N LEU A 21 13.03 4.37 7.14
CA LEU A 21 12.24 3.23 7.61
C LEU A 21 11.21 2.79 6.54
N VAL A 22 10.53 3.74 5.89
CA VAL A 22 9.61 3.43 4.80
C VAL A 22 10.34 2.90 3.57
N PHE A 23 11.51 3.46 3.21
CA PHE A 23 12.37 2.88 2.17
C PHE A 23 12.72 1.42 2.50
N PHE A 24 13.03 1.12 3.75
CA PHE A 24 13.35 -0.24 4.19
C PHE A 24 12.14 -1.20 4.12
N MET A 25 10.93 -0.70 3.88
CA MET A 25 9.80 -1.55 3.53
C MET A 25 9.92 -2.18 2.13
N GLN A 26 10.71 -1.62 1.21
CA GLN A 26 10.92 -2.21 -0.12
C GLN A 26 11.51 -3.62 -0.05
N PRO A 27 12.63 -3.90 0.67
CA PRO A 27 13.07 -5.26 0.88
C PRO A 27 12.04 -6.11 1.65
N GLY A 28 11.22 -5.53 2.51
CA GLY A 28 10.11 -6.21 3.18
C GLY A 28 9.07 -6.74 2.19
N PHE A 29 8.58 -5.91 1.28
CA PHE A 29 7.68 -6.31 0.19
C PHE A 29 8.34 -7.35 -0.72
N ALA A 30 9.58 -7.12 -1.14
CA ALA A 30 10.32 -8.05 -1.98
C ALA A 30 10.41 -9.45 -1.36
N LEU A 31 10.66 -9.56 -0.04
CA LEU A 31 10.73 -10.83 0.68
C LEU A 31 9.34 -11.47 0.86
N VAL A 32 8.29 -10.70 1.12
CA VAL A 32 6.91 -11.22 1.18
C VAL A 32 6.50 -11.80 -0.17
N GLU A 33 6.67 -11.02 -1.25
CA GLU A 33 6.33 -11.48 -2.59
C GLU A 33 7.14 -12.70 -3.01
N ALA A 34 8.47 -12.65 -2.87
CA ALA A 34 9.35 -13.75 -3.23
C ALA A 34 9.01 -15.00 -2.42
N GLY A 35 8.81 -14.86 -1.12
CA GLY A 35 8.51 -15.98 -0.23
C GLY A 35 7.18 -16.67 -0.51
N PHE A 36 6.16 -15.91 -0.90
CA PHE A 36 4.80 -16.41 -1.15
C PHE A 36 4.56 -16.82 -2.61
N THR A 37 5.56 -16.69 -3.48
CA THR A 37 5.52 -17.13 -4.88
C THR A 37 6.49 -18.26 -5.16
N ARG A 38 6.50 -18.79 -6.39
CA ARG A 38 7.37 -19.92 -6.78
C ARG A 38 8.81 -19.45 -7.05
N SER A 39 9.80 -20.25 -6.65
CA SER A 39 11.23 -19.93 -6.69
C SER A 39 11.76 -19.53 -8.08
N LYS A 40 11.18 -20.05 -9.14
CA LYS A 40 11.55 -19.76 -10.54
C LYS A 40 11.19 -18.33 -11.03
N ASN A 41 10.58 -17.52 -10.18
CA ASN A 41 10.19 -16.13 -10.46
C ASN A 41 10.80 -15.14 -9.46
N THR A 42 11.74 -15.58 -8.62
CA THR A 42 12.28 -14.77 -7.52
C THR A 42 13.08 -13.57 -8.02
N ALA A 43 13.97 -13.76 -9.01
CA ALA A 43 14.75 -12.67 -9.59
C ALA A 43 13.83 -11.63 -10.27
N ASN A 44 12.81 -12.09 -10.99
CA ASN A 44 11.80 -11.21 -11.59
C ASN A 44 11.05 -10.38 -10.54
N ILE A 45 10.67 -10.98 -9.41
CA ILE A 45 10.00 -10.27 -8.33
C ILE A 45 10.90 -9.23 -7.69
N LEU A 46 12.14 -9.58 -7.37
CA LEU A 46 13.12 -8.64 -6.82
C LEU A 46 13.35 -7.46 -7.78
N MET A 47 13.49 -7.74 -9.08
CA MET A 47 13.68 -6.70 -10.10
C MET A 47 12.47 -5.77 -10.20
N LYS A 48 11.24 -6.29 -10.10
CA LYS A 48 10.05 -5.43 -10.07
C LYS A 48 10.05 -4.47 -8.86
N ASN A 49 10.39 -4.97 -7.68
CA ASN A 49 10.49 -4.12 -6.48
C ASN A 49 11.59 -3.04 -6.62
N PHE A 50 12.73 -3.36 -7.25
CA PHE A 50 13.73 -2.34 -7.58
C PHE A 50 13.19 -1.31 -8.57
N VAL A 51 12.47 -1.75 -9.60
CA VAL A 51 11.86 -0.86 -10.60
C VAL A 51 10.88 0.10 -9.96
N ASP A 52 10.02 -0.35 -9.07
CA ASP A 52 9.05 0.50 -8.39
C ASP A 52 9.73 1.63 -7.63
N PHE A 53 10.81 1.33 -6.94
CA PHE A 53 11.54 2.35 -6.22
C PHE A 53 12.37 3.26 -7.14
N MET A 54 13.13 2.69 -8.09
CA MET A 54 13.99 3.47 -8.99
C MET A 54 13.17 4.38 -9.91
N ILE A 55 12.17 3.82 -10.58
CA ILE A 55 11.30 4.56 -11.51
C ILE A 55 10.38 5.50 -10.73
N GLY A 56 9.78 5.01 -9.64
CA GLY A 56 8.95 5.83 -8.78
C GLY A 56 9.70 7.05 -8.26
N SER A 57 10.92 6.88 -7.73
CA SER A 57 11.75 7.99 -7.23
C SER A 57 12.05 9.01 -8.34
N PHE A 58 12.51 8.53 -9.49
CA PHE A 58 12.88 9.42 -10.59
C PHE A 58 11.68 10.19 -11.16
N LEU A 59 10.58 9.49 -11.41
CA LEU A 59 9.40 10.10 -12.05
C LEU A 59 8.57 10.93 -11.08
N PHE A 60 8.51 10.53 -9.81
CA PHE A 60 7.82 11.32 -8.81
C PHE A 60 8.55 12.66 -8.58
N TRP A 61 9.89 12.65 -8.49
CA TRP A 61 10.67 13.88 -8.51
C TRP A 61 10.48 14.70 -9.78
N MET A 62 10.49 14.04 -10.95
CA MET A 62 10.41 14.71 -12.24
C MET A 62 9.07 15.40 -12.48
N ILE A 63 7.97 14.75 -12.10
CA ILE A 63 6.59 15.19 -12.43
C ILE A 63 5.64 15.04 -11.23
N GLY A 64 5.66 13.89 -10.56
CA GLY A 64 4.63 13.49 -9.60
C GLY A 64 4.51 14.45 -8.42
N PHE A 65 5.63 14.93 -7.88
CA PHE A 65 5.64 15.84 -6.73
C PHE A 65 4.93 17.16 -7.05
N GLY A 66 5.14 17.72 -8.25
CA GLY A 66 4.43 18.90 -8.72
C GLY A 66 2.91 18.68 -8.85
N LEU A 67 2.52 17.55 -9.44
CA LEU A 67 1.10 17.20 -9.58
C LEU A 67 0.42 16.93 -8.24
N MET A 68 1.17 16.49 -7.23
CA MET A 68 0.63 16.19 -5.90
C MET A 68 0.60 17.43 -5.00
N HIS A 69 1.67 18.21 -4.95
CA HIS A 69 1.85 19.30 -3.98
C HIS A 69 1.89 20.71 -4.58
N GLY A 70 1.90 20.83 -5.91
CA GLY A 70 1.88 22.13 -6.59
C GLY A 70 0.58 22.89 -6.38
N SER A 71 0.67 24.20 -6.35
CA SER A 71 -0.50 25.10 -6.28
C SER A 71 -1.31 25.01 -7.59
N GLY A 72 -2.30 24.14 -7.61
CA GLY A 72 -3.16 23.91 -8.77
C GLY A 72 -4.60 24.32 -8.51
N ASN A 73 -5.50 23.39 -8.74
CA ASN A 73 -6.91 23.50 -8.37
C ASN A 73 -7.27 22.34 -7.42
N GLY A 74 -8.49 22.30 -6.92
CA GLY A 74 -8.89 21.23 -5.98
C GLY A 74 -8.75 19.79 -6.53
N PHE A 75 -8.49 19.60 -7.83
CA PHE A 75 -8.42 18.28 -8.46
C PHE A 75 -6.97 17.84 -8.79
N ILE A 76 -6.09 18.77 -9.16
CA ILE A 76 -4.72 18.48 -9.58
C ILE A 76 -3.80 19.65 -9.25
N GLY A 77 -2.61 19.34 -8.76
CA GLY A 77 -1.54 20.32 -8.57
C GLY A 77 -0.97 20.82 -9.90
N SER A 78 -0.14 21.83 -9.83
CA SER A 78 0.53 22.40 -11.02
C SER A 78 1.74 21.56 -11.44
N LEU A 79 2.03 21.58 -12.73
CA LEU A 79 3.17 20.85 -13.28
C LEU A 79 4.48 21.61 -13.00
N HIS A 80 5.34 20.98 -12.23
CA HIS A 80 6.71 21.42 -11.96
C HIS A 80 7.67 20.31 -12.41
N LEU A 81 8.38 20.54 -13.53
CA LEU A 81 9.30 19.55 -14.08
C LEU A 81 10.69 19.69 -13.45
N PHE A 82 11.18 18.63 -12.81
CA PHE A 82 12.50 18.58 -12.15
C PHE A 82 12.70 19.69 -11.11
N ASP A 83 11.62 20.19 -10.55
CA ASP A 83 11.63 21.28 -9.60
C ASP A 83 10.76 20.92 -8.39
N TRP A 84 11.31 21.02 -7.20
CA TRP A 84 10.64 20.85 -5.91
C TRP A 84 10.66 22.14 -5.09
N SER A 85 11.40 23.14 -5.54
CA SER A 85 11.60 24.40 -4.80
C SER A 85 10.30 25.22 -4.67
N PHE A 86 9.31 24.94 -5.52
CA PHE A 86 7.99 25.56 -5.45
C PHE A 86 7.26 25.26 -4.13
N PHE A 87 7.57 24.10 -3.50
CA PHE A 87 6.93 23.71 -2.25
C PHE A 87 7.37 24.58 -1.08
N GLY A 88 8.62 25.06 -1.14
CA GLY A 88 9.21 25.87 -0.08
C GLY A 88 9.57 25.04 1.17
N ASP A 89 10.25 25.71 2.10
CA ASP A 89 10.55 25.10 3.38
C ASP A 89 9.39 25.27 4.35
N THR A 90 9.11 24.22 5.10
CA THR A 90 8.15 24.22 6.22
C THR A 90 8.95 24.15 7.54
N ASN A 91 8.48 23.38 8.53
CA ASN A 91 9.30 22.98 9.67
C ASN A 91 10.47 22.05 9.26
N VAL A 92 10.44 21.53 8.03
CA VAL A 92 11.51 20.74 7.41
C VAL A 92 11.86 21.29 6.02
N PRO A 93 13.08 21.06 5.50
CA PRO A 93 13.44 21.43 4.13
C PRO A 93 12.53 20.76 3.09
N ALA A 94 12.30 21.43 1.96
CA ALA A 94 11.48 20.91 0.86
C ALA A 94 11.98 19.53 0.35
N GLU A 95 13.30 19.30 0.31
CA GLU A 95 13.90 18.01 -0.05
C GLU A 95 13.54 16.89 0.93
N CYS A 96 13.38 17.22 2.22
CA CYS A 96 12.95 16.28 3.23
C CYS A 96 11.51 15.80 2.97
N THR A 97 10.61 16.73 2.59
CA THR A 97 9.24 16.39 2.18
C THR A 97 9.25 15.59 0.88
N LEU A 98 10.06 15.97 -0.10
CA LEU A 98 10.16 15.25 -1.37
C LEU A 98 10.55 13.79 -1.16
N ILE A 99 11.62 13.50 -0.40
CA ILE A 99 12.04 12.10 -0.19
C ILE A 99 11.01 11.32 0.63
N PHE A 100 10.37 11.94 1.62
CA PHE A 100 9.32 11.29 2.40
C PHE A 100 8.11 10.92 1.53
N GLN A 101 7.62 11.82 0.70
CA GLN A 101 6.51 11.54 -0.23
C GLN A 101 6.89 10.55 -1.35
N THR A 102 8.16 10.55 -1.76
CA THR A 102 8.67 9.60 -2.75
C THR A 102 8.55 8.15 -2.29
N VAL A 103 8.89 7.84 -1.04
CA VAL A 103 8.82 6.48 -0.51
C VAL A 103 7.37 5.99 -0.37
N PHE A 104 6.40 6.89 -0.19
CA PHE A 104 4.96 6.57 -0.19
C PHE A 104 4.45 6.25 -1.60
N CYS A 105 4.82 7.06 -2.58
CA CYS A 105 4.51 6.79 -4.00
C CYS A 105 5.03 5.42 -4.45
N ALA A 106 6.30 5.12 -4.14
CA ALA A 106 6.90 3.84 -4.45
C ALA A 106 6.17 2.67 -3.77
N THR A 107 5.69 2.86 -2.54
CA THR A 107 4.91 1.86 -1.81
C THR A 107 3.59 1.54 -2.53
N ALA A 108 2.86 2.56 -3.01
CA ALA A 108 1.63 2.34 -3.76
C ALA A 108 1.86 1.51 -5.04
N ALA A 109 2.95 1.78 -5.77
CA ALA A 109 3.33 1.01 -6.96
C ALA A 109 3.72 -0.44 -6.60
N THR A 110 4.52 -0.63 -5.54
CA THR A 110 4.98 -1.96 -5.11
C THR A 110 3.82 -2.89 -4.72
N ILE A 111 2.76 -2.38 -4.11
CA ILE A 111 1.56 -3.18 -3.79
C ILE A 111 0.99 -3.86 -5.03
N VAL A 112 1.01 -3.19 -6.18
CA VAL A 112 0.46 -3.71 -7.43
C VAL A 112 1.25 -4.92 -7.93
N SER A 113 2.56 -4.96 -7.67
CA SER A 113 3.44 -6.08 -8.03
C SER A 113 2.90 -7.43 -7.57
N GLY A 114 2.42 -7.49 -6.32
CA GLY A 114 1.92 -8.72 -5.71
C GLY A 114 0.74 -9.37 -6.45
N GLY A 115 -0.24 -8.55 -6.88
CA GLY A 115 -1.42 -9.03 -7.65
C GLY A 115 -1.08 -9.54 -9.05
N MET A 116 0.08 -9.16 -9.59
CA MET A 116 0.54 -9.45 -10.95
C MET A 116 1.65 -10.52 -11.03
N ALA A 117 2.10 -11.01 -9.89
CA ALA A 117 3.26 -11.89 -9.78
C ALA A 117 3.13 -13.15 -10.67
N GLU A 118 4.29 -13.64 -11.15
CA GLU A 118 4.50 -14.91 -11.85
C GLU A 118 3.99 -15.01 -13.32
N ARG A 119 3.32 -13.97 -13.86
CA ARG A 119 2.73 -14.07 -15.22
C ARG A 119 2.78 -12.79 -16.04
N THR A 120 3.30 -11.71 -15.51
CA THR A 120 3.33 -10.41 -16.19
C THR A 120 4.66 -10.20 -16.91
N LYS A 121 4.64 -9.73 -18.16
CA LYS A 121 5.84 -9.30 -18.87
C LYS A 121 6.51 -8.16 -18.12
N PHE A 122 7.81 -8.26 -17.89
CA PHE A 122 8.56 -7.25 -17.14
C PHE A 122 8.50 -5.86 -17.78
N SER A 123 8.63 -5.77 -19.10
CA SER A 123 8.50 -4.50 -19.82
C SER A 123 7.15 -3.82 -19.64
N MET A 124 6.05 -4.58 -19.53
CA MET A 124 4.73 -4.02 -19.27
C MET A 124 4.59 -3.57 -17.83
N TYR A 125 5.23 -4.27 -16.88
CA TYR A 125 5.26 -3.86 -15.50
C TYR A 125 5.93 -2.48 -15.31
N ILE A 126 7.04 -2.23 -16.01
CA ILE A 126 7.69 -0.91 -16.04
C ILE A 126 6.70 0.19 -16.43
N LEU A 127 5.94 0.00 -17.51
CA LEU A 127 4.96 0.99 -17.96
C LEU A 127 3.83 1.22 -16.96
N ILE A 128 3.40 0.18 -16.25
CA ILE A 128 2.39 0.28 -15.20
C ILE A 128 2.92 1.10 -14.03
N SER A 129 4.14 0.82 -13.56
CA SER A 129 4.80 1.57 -12.48
C SER A 129 4.97 3.06 -12.84
N ILE A 130 5.32 3.36 -14.11
CA ILE A 130 5.39 4.75 -14.63
C ILE A 130 4.02 5.46 -14.48
N ILE A 131 2.95 4.84 -14.95
CA ILE A 131 1.61 5.46 -14.94
C ILE A 131 1.11 5.66 -13.51
N ILE A 132 1.38 4.72 -12.62
CA ILE A 132 1.03 4.87 -11.20
C ILE A 132 1.76 6.07 -10.61
N SER A 133 3.07 6.16 -10.80
CA SER A 133 3.92 7.17 -10.16
C SER A 133 3.74 8.58 -10.71
N VAL A 134 3.29 8.71 -11.97
CA VAL A 134 3.14 10.02 -12.64
C VAL A 134 1.70 10.51 -12.65
N ILE A 135 0.72 9.62 -12.74
CA ILE A 135 -0.68 10.01 -12.99
C ILE A 135 -1.59 9.58 -11.85
N ILE A 136 -1.67 8.26 -11.57
CA ILE A 136 -2.73 7.75 -10.71
C ILE A 136 -2.54 8.24 -9.29
N TYR A 137 -1.39 7.93 -8.70
CA TYR A 137 -1.08 8.24 -7.31
C TYR A 137 -0.94 9.76 -7.03
N PRO A 138 -0.18 10.54 -7.82
CA PRO A 138 0.00 11.95 -7.51
C PRO A 138 -1.30 12.76 -7.56
N ILE A 139 -2.19 12.45 -8.51
CA ILE A 139 -3.44 13.21 -8.68
C ILE A 139 -4.40 12.91 -7.52
N GLU A 140 -4.58 11.66 -7.14
CA GLU A 140 -5.45 11.33 -6.01
C GLU A 140 -4.81 11.72 -4.66
N GLY A 141 -3.48 11.63 -4.55
CA GLY A 141 -2.74 12.14 -3.40
C GLY A 141 -2.89 13.66 -3.22
N HIS A 142 -3.02 14.41 -4.32
CA HIS A 142 -3.32 15.84 -4.27
C HIS A 142 -4.67 16.12 -3.60
N TRP A 143 -5.69 15.30 -3.85
CA TRP A 143 -7.01 15.50 -3.25
C TRP A 143 -6.99 15.48 -1.74
N THR A 144 -6.12 14.68 -1.15
CA THR A 144 -6.03 14.45 0.31
C THR A 144 -4.88 15.22 0.95
N TRP A 145 -3.66 15.07 0.43
CA TRP A 145 -2.44 15.60 1.06
C TRP A 145 -1.87 16.84 0.35
N GLY A 146 -2.31 17.10 -0.88
CA GLY A 146 -1.91 18.28 -1.65
C GLY A 146 -2.82 19.51 -1.47
N GLY A 147 -3.75 19.48 -0.51
CA GLY A 147 -4.71 20.57 -0.28
C GLY A 147 -5.87 20.59 -1.28
N GLY A 148 -6.16 19.45 -1.93
CA GLY A 148 -7.26 19.34 -2.88
C GLY A 148 -8.64 19.17 -2.22
N TRP A 149 -9.65 18.92 -3.03
CA TRP A 149 -11.07 18.96 -2.64
C TRP A 149 -11.48 17.98 -1.54
N LEU A 150 -10.82 16.83 -1.39
CA LEU A 150 -11.10 15.90 -0.29
C LEU A 150 -10.60 16.45 1.05
N SER A 151 -9.42 17.08 1.04
CA SER A 151 -8.90 17.79 2.21
C SER A 151 -9.84 18.91 2.66
N GLU A 152 -10.35 19.71 1.70
CA GLU A 152 -11.32 20.78 1.98
C GLU A 152 -12.65 20.24 2.52
N LEU A 153 -13.04 19.02 2.13
CA LEU A 153 -14.23 18.34 2.63
C LEU A 153 -14.06 17.79 4.04
N GLY A 154 -12.83 17.70 4.54
CA GLY A 154 -12.48 17.12 5.84
C GLY A 154 -12.23 15.60 5.81
N PHE A 155 -11.91 15.03 4.64
CA PHE A 155 -11.46 13.65 4.54
C PHE A 155 -10.12 13.48 5.24
N HIS A 156 -10.01 12.47 6.11
CA HIS A 156 -8.86 12.22 6.93
C HIS A 156 -8.24 10.85 6.61
N ASP A 157 -7.07 10.86 6.04
CA ASP A 157 -6.24 9.68 5.86
C ASP A 157 -4.81 10.02 6.30
N PHE A 158 -4.51 9.78 7.58
CA PHE A 158 -3.31 10.26 8.25
C PHE A 158 -2.03 9.79 7.55
N ALA A 159 -1.97 8.51 7.23
CA ALA A 159 -0.77 7.94 6.62
C ALA A 159 -1.05 7.08 5.36
N GLY A 160 -2.29 6.95 4.88
CA GLY A 160 -2.57 6.36 3.57
C GLY A 160 -3.24 4.99 3.54
N SER A 161 -4.18 4.69 4.45
CA SER A 161 -5.03 3.49 4.24
C SER A 161 -5.73 3.53 2.89
N THR A 162 -6.24 4.69 2.48
CA THR A 162 -6.87 4.90 1.18
C THR A 162 -5.85 5.34 0.14
N VAL A 163 -5.12 6.46 0.38
CA VAL A 163 -4.21 7.10 -0.59
C VAL A 163 -3.10 6.15 -1.07
N VAL A 164 -2.57 5.28 -0.20
CA VAL A 164 -1.51 4.35 -0.58
C VAL A 164 -2.05 2.94 -0.78
N HIS A 165 -2.69 2.41 0.27
CA HIS A 165 -3.00 0.98 0.31
C HIS A 165 -4.24 0.63 -0.52
N SER A 166 -5.35 1.35 -0.40
CA SER A 166 -6.52 1.09 -1.25
C SER A 166 -6.21 1.38 -2.71
N CYS A 167 -5.50 2.48 -3.00
CA CYS A 167 -5.02 2.81 -4.34
C CYS A 167 -4.26 1.63 -4.96
N GLY A 168 -3.15 1.19 -4.34
CA GLY A 168 -2.37 0.07 -4.83
C GLY A 168 -3.17 -1.24 -4.91
N GLY A 169 -3.99 -1.52 -3.89
CA GLY A 169 -4.79 -2.75 -3.80
C GLY A 169 -5.87 -2.86 -4.89
N VAL A 170 -6.57 -1.77 -5.23
CA VAL A 170 -7.59 -1.81 -6.29
C VAL A 170 -6.97 -1.80 -7.70
N ILE A 171 -5.78 -1.17 -7.87
CA ILE A 171 -5.01 -1.31 -9.12
C ILE A 171 -4.54 -2.76 -9.29
N ALA A 172 -4.06 -3.41 -8.22
CA ALA A 172 -3.70 -4.83 -8.21
C ALA A 172 -4.88 -5.72 -8.60
N LEU A 173 -6.09 -5.41 -8.11
CA LEU A 173 -7.32 -6.09 -8.50
C LEU A 173 -7.58 -5.96 -10.00
N ALA A 174 -7.52 -4.74 -10.55
CA ALA A 174 -7.68 -4.50 -11.98
C ALA A 174 -6.66 -5.29 -12.81
N GLY A 175 -5.39 -5.29 -12.38
CA GLY A 175 -4.32 -6.06 -13.01
C GLY A 175 -4.57 -7.57 -12.99
N ALA A 176 -4.94 -8.12 -11.84
CA ALA A 176 -5.25 -9.54 -11.69
C ALA A 176 -6.42 -9.98 -12.56
N MET A 177 -7.47 -9.14 -12.68
CA MET A 177 -8.63 -9.39 -13.56
C MET A 177 -8.23 -9.43 -15.04
N VAL A 178 -7.43 -8.47 -15.50
CA VAL A 178 -7.06 -8.35 -16.94
C VAL A 178 -6.02 -9.40 -17.35
N LEU A 179 -5.08 -9.75 -16.46
CA LEU A 179 -4.10 -10.83 -16.67
C LEU A 179 -4.73 -12.21 -16.70
N GLY A 180 -5.73 -12.42 -15.84
CA GLY A 180 -6.30 -13.73 -15.58
C GLY A 180 -5.46 -14.58 -14.62
N PRO A 181 -5.95 -15.74 -14.22
CA PRO A 181 -5.30 -16.60 -13.23
C PRO A 181 -4.02 -17.26 -13.78
N ARG A 182 -3.09 -17.60 -12.88
CA ARG A 182 -1.90 -18.41 -13.19
C ARG A 182 -2.29 -19.79 -13.72
N ILE A 183 -1.46 -20.35 -14.56
CA ILE A 183 -1.66 -21.70 -15.10
C ILE A 183 -1.76 -22.69 -13.93
N GLY A 184 -2.83 -23.49 -13.96
CA GLY A 184 -3.08 -24.49 -12.91
C GLY A 184 -3.79 -23.97 -11.64
N LYS A 185 -4.07 -22.67 -11.53
CA LYS A 185 -4.76 -22.09 -10.36
C LYS A 185 -6.17 -22.63 -10.17
N TYR A 186 -6.90 -22.84 -11.24
CA TYR A 186 -8.25 -23.42 -11.20
C TYR A 186 -8.32 -24.74 -11.97
N SER A 187 -9.08 -25.69 -11.43
CA SER A 187 -9.39 -26.95 -12.13
C SER A 187 -10.33 -26.69 -13.32
N LYS A 188 -10.52 -27.71 -14.17
CA LYS A 188 -11.50 -27.65 -15.26
C LYS A 188 -12.93 -27.38 -14.76
N ASN A 189 -13.23 -27.78 -13.53
CA ASN A 189 -14.52 -27.55 -12.87
C ASN A 189 -14.59 -26.22 -12.12
N GLY A 190 -13.56 -25.36 -12.24
CA GLY A 190 -13.51 -24.08 -11.57
C GLY A 190 -13.12 -24.10 -10.08
N GLU A 191 -12.66 -25.24 -9.56
CA GLU A 191 -12.20 -25.33 -8.18
C GLU A 191 -10.83 -24.67 -8.01
N SER A 192 -10.68 -23.82 -6.98
CA SER A 192 -9.42 -23.18 -6.67
C SER A 192 -8.40 -24.18 -6.13
N ARG A 193 -7.16 -24.07 -6.63
CA ARG A 193 -6.02 -24.87 -6.17
C ARG A 193 -5.00 -23.94 -5.52
N ALA A 194 -4.43 -24.40 -4.40
CA ALA A 194 -3.34 -23.69 -3.77
C ALA A 194 -2.08 -23.78 -4.66
N ILE A 195 -1.44 -22.63 -4.88
CA ILE A 195 -0.08 -22.54 -5.43
C ILE A 195 0.79 -22.04 -4.29
N PRO A 196 1.45 -22.94 -3.52
CA PRO A 196 2.20 -22.53 -2.35
C PRO A 196 3.43 -21.71 -2.74
N GLY A 197 3.78 -20.76 -1.88
CA GLY A 197 5.06 -20.06 -1.94
C GLY A 197 6.23 -21.01 -1.65
N HIS A 198 7.39 -20.68 -2.16
CA HIS A 198 8.56 -21.55 -2.03
C HIS A 198 9.32 -21.35 -0.71
N ASN A 199 9.14 -20.20 -0.03
CA ASN A 199 9.92 -19.88 1.17
C ASN A 199 9.14 -19.05 2.18
N LEU A 200 8.42 -19.73 3.08
CA LEU A 200 7.67 -19.06 4.14
C LEU A 200 8.56 -18.28 5.12
N THR A 201 9.84 -18.64 5.26
CA THR A 201 10.79 -17.90 6.11
C THR A 201 11.03 -16.50 5.53
N PHE A 202 11.20 -16.38 4.22
CA PHE A 202 11.30 -15.07 3.55
C PHE A 202 10.02 -14.26 3.75
N GLY A 203 8.85 -14.87 3.55
CA GLY A 203 7.58 -14.20 3.78
C GLY A 203 7.46 -13.66 5.20
N ALA A 204 7.75 -14.48 6.20
CA ALA A 204 7.68 -14.08 7.61
C ALA A 204 8.70 -12.97 7.95
N LEU A 205 9.95 -13.10 7.47
CA LEU A 205 10.97 -12.06 7.67
C LEU A 205 10.55 -10.75 7.00
N GLY A 206 10.00 -10.82 5.79
CA GLY A 206 9.47 -9.65 5.09
C GLY A 206 8.38 -8.93 5.89
N VAL A 207 7.47 -9.68 6.54
CA VAL A 207 6.44 -9.09 7.39
C VAL A 207 7.03 -8.39 8.62
N PHE A 208 8.08 -8.93 9.27
CA PHE A 208 8.77 -8.24 10.36
C PHE A 208 9.42 -6.93 9.88
N ILE A 209 10.04 -6.94 8.71
CA ILE A 209 10.64 -5.74 8.10
C ILE A 209 9.56 -4.71 7.78
N LEU A 210 8.41 -5.12 7.23
CA LEU A 210 7.27 -4.24 6.96
C LEU A 210 6.71 -3.66 8.26
N TRP A 211 6.53 -4.46 9.29
CA TRP A 211 6.06 -3.99 10.60
C TRP A 211 7.02 -2.94 11.20
N PHE A 212 8.32 -3.22 11.16
CA PHE A 212 9.34 -2.27 11.59
C PHE A 212 9.30 -0.96 10.77
N GLY A 213 9.21 -1.08 9.45
CA GLY A 213 9.10 0.09 8.56
C GLY A 213 7.82 0.90 8.79
N TRP A 214 6.75 0.25 9.26
CA TRP A 214 5.49 0.93 9.58
C TRP A 214 5.61 1.92 10.74
N PHE A 215 6.62 1.79 11.58
CA PHE A 215 6.95 2.81 12.57
C PHE A 215 7.55 4.09 11.96
N GLY A 216 8.05 4.03 10.73
CA GLY A 216 8.33 5.19 9.91
C GLY A 216 7.10 5.66 9.12
N PHE A 217 6.25 4.73 8.69
CA PHE A 217 5.09 5.02 7.86
C PHE A 217 4.04 5.83 8.64
N ASN A 218 3.52 5.31 9.74
CA ASN A 218 2.49 5.96 10.54
C ASN A 218 3.05 7.05 11.47
N PRO A 219 3.92 6.78 12.45
CA PRO A 219 4.47 7.83 13.30
C PRO A 219 5.26 8.90 12.55
N GLY A 220 5.90 8.54 11.43
CA GLY A 220 6.60 9.48 10.54
C GLY A 220 5.67 10.49 9.89
N SER A 221 4.41 10.13 9.64
CA SER A 221 3.40 11.02 9.05
C SER A 221 2.96 12.16 9.97
N GLN A 222 3.41 12.18 11.22
CA GLN A 222 3.32 13.36 12.10
C GLN A 222 4.14 14.54 11.54
N LEU A 223 5.14 14.27 10.69
CA LEU A 223 5.99 15.25 10.02
C LEU A 223 6.73 16.23 10.96
N GLY A 224 6.85 15.88 12.23
CA GLY A 224 7.55 16.67 13.25
C GLY A 224 7.77 15.86 14.52
N ALA A 225 8.81 16.21 15.28
CA ALA A 225 9.16 15.60 16.57
C ALA A 225 9.49 16.63 17.64
N GLU A 226 9.61 17.90 17.26
CA GLU A 226 9.94 18.97 18.19
C GLU A 226 8.73 19.36 19.06
N GLY A 227 8.98 19.52 20.35
CA GLY A 227 7.96 19.90 21.31
C GLY A 227 7.16 18.72 21.90
N MET A 228 6.45 19.03 23.00
CA MET A 228 5.71 18.01 23.77
C MET A 228 4.56 17.43 22.97
N GLU A 229 3.86 18.22 22.18
CA GLU A 229 2.70 17.82 21.40
C GLU A 229 3.08 16.75 20.37
N ASN A 230 4.12 17.00 19.57
CA ASN A 230 4.63 16.01 18.60
C ASN A 230 5.14 14.75 19.29
N ALA A 231 5.85 14.85 20.41
CA ALA A 231 6.32 13.70 21.16
C ALA A 231 5.17 12.82 21.66
N ILE A 232 4.08 13.41 22.14
CA ILE A 232 2.85 12.69 22.54
C ILE A 232 2.20 12.04 21.33
N ALA A 233 2.00 12.77 20.24
CA ALA A 233 1.37 12.27 19.03
C ALA A 233 2.14 11.08 18.44
N ILE A 234 3.45 11.19 18.22
CA ILE A 234 4.30 10.09 17.74
C ILE A 234 4.18 8.86 18.64
N SER A 235 4.24 9.05 19.96
CA SER A 235 4.15 7.94 20.91
C SER A 235 2.78 7.25 20.84
N HIS A 236 1.71 8.02 20.72
CA HIS A 236 0.36 7.49 20.54
C HIS A 236 0.23 6.70 19.24
N VAL A 237 0.63 7.27 18.12
CA VAL A 237 0.58 6.63 16.78
C VAL A 237 1.44 5.36 16.74
N MET A 238 2.59 5.35 17.43
CA MET A 238 3.42 4.14 17.58
C MET A 238 2.64 3.02 18.29
N CYS A 239 1.95 3.35 19.40
CA CYS A 239 1.17 2.38 20.18
C CYS A 239 -0.04 1.86 19.41
N THR A 240 -0.82 2.72 18.75
CA THR A 240 -2.00 2.31 17.96
C THR A 240 -1.61 1.44 16.78
N THR A 241 -0.54 1.81 16.08
CA THR A 241 0.03 1.02 14.96
C THR A 241 0.45 -0.38 15.42
N ASN A 242 1.24 -0.45 16.51
CA ASN A 242 1.70 -1.74 17.04
C ASN A 242 0.53 -2.61 17.53
N MET A 243 -0.46 -2.01 18.19
CA MET A 243 -1.61 -2.75 18.73
C MET A 243 -2.46 -3.34 17.60
N ALA A 244 -2.73 -2.57 16.53
CA ALA A 244 -3.51 -3.07 15.40
C ALA A 244 -2.79 -4.21 14.65
N ALA A 245 -1.46 -4.12 14.47
CA ALA A 245 -0.67 -5.20 13.91
C ALA A 245 -0.78 -6.48 14.72
N ALA A 246 -0.58 -6.37 16.03
CA ALA A 246 -0.63 -7.51 16.95
C ALA A 246 -2.01 -8.18 16.93
N THR A 247 -3.07 -7.41 17.05
CA THR A 247 -4.45 -7.95 17.10
C THR A 247 -4.92 -8.48 15.75
N GLY A 248 -4.47 -7.90 14.63
CA GLY A 248 -4.67 -8.44 13.29
C GLY A 248 -4.05 -9.84 13.14
N GLY A 249 -2.80 -10.01 13.58
CA GLY A 249 -2.15 -11.32 13.61
C GLY A 249 -2.83 -12.32 14.56
N ILE A 250 -3.17 -11.89 15.79
CA ILE A 250 -3.82 -12.73 16.81
C ILE A 250 -5.20 -13.21 16.32
N SER A 251 -6.01 -12.34 15.76
CA SER A 251 -7.35 -12.70 15.27
C SER A 251 -7.28 -13.75 14.17
N VAL A 252 -6.34 -13.62 13.23
CA VAL A 252 -6.13 -14.58 12.14
C VAL A 252 -5.52 -15.90 12.66
N LEU A 253 -4.64 -15.84 13.64
CA LEU A 253 -4.09 -17.05 14.28
C LEU A 253 -5.22 -17.92 14.85
N PHE A 254 -6.10 -17.33 15.65
CA PHE A 254 -7.23 -18.07 16.22
C PHE A 254 -8.27 -18.46 15.18
N LEU A 255 -8.62 -17.57 14.26
CA LEU A 255 -9.56 -17.86 13.18
C LEU A 255 -9.10 -19.06 12.34
N THR A 256 -7.84 -19.07 11.91
CA THR A 256 -7.31 -20.17 11.10
C THR A 256 -7.17 -21.47 11.89
N TRP A 257 -6.85 -21.38 13.19
CA TRP A 257 -6.83 -22.54 14.06
C TRP A 257 -8.22 -23.18 14.19
N LEU A 258 -9.24 -22.36 14.40
CA LEU A 258 -10.65 -22.83 14.52
C LEU A 258 -11.16 -23.41 13.19
N VAL A 259 -10.89 -22.76 12.05
CA VAL A 259 -11.44 -23.14 10.76
C VAL A 259 -10.68 -24.32 10.13
N TYR A 260 -9.35 -24.35 10.25
CA TYR A 260 -8.50 -25.33 9.57
C TYR A 260 -7.86 -26.36 10.53
N GLY A 261 -8.12 -26.26 11.83
CA GLY A 261 -7.54 -27.12 12.85
C GLY A 261 -6.06 -26.88 13.15
N LYS A 262 -5.41 -25.97 12.41
CA LYS A 262 -4.01 -25.54 12.59
C LYS A 262 -3.86 -24.07 12.20
N PRO A 263 -3.04 -23.28 12.93
CA PRO A 263 -2.76 -21.92 12.54
C PRO A 263 -1.94 -21.89 11.23
N SER A 264 -2.30 -20.96 10.33
CA SER A 264 -1.61 -20.78 9.04
C SER A 264 -0.63 -19.62 9.13
N LEU A 265 0.68 -19.89 9.03
CA LEU A 265 1.70 -18.85 9.10
C LEU A 265 1.52 -17.77 8.03
N SER A 266 1.26 -18.14 6.78
CA SER A 266 1.08 -17.16 5.70
C SER A 266 -0.15 -16.26 5.92
N LEU A 267 -1.26 -16.83 6.39
CA LEU A 267 -2.45 -16.02 6.71
C LEU A 267 -2.23 -15.14 7.95
N VAL A 268 -1.52 -15.63 8.97
CA VAL A 268 -1.15 -14.81 10.14
C VAL A 268 -0.25 -13.64 9.73
N CYS A 269 0.72 -13.87 8.86
CA CYS A 269 1.55 -12.81 8.26
C CYS A 269 0.68 -11.75 7.57
N ASN A 270 -0.24 -12.18 6.70
CA ASN A 270 -1.17 -11.25 6.05
C ASN A 270 -2.14 -10.59 7.06
N GLY A 271 -2.48 -11.27 8.16
CA GLY A 271 -3.30 -10.69 9.24
C GLY A 271 -2.61 -9.54 9.97
N ILE A 272 -1.30 -9.67 10.23
CA ILE A 272 -0.46 -8.59 10.77
C ILE A 272 -0.49 -7.38 9.82
N LEU A 273 -0.24 -7.63 8.52
CA LEU A 273 -0.27 -6.57 7.51
C LEU A 273 -1.66 -5.95 7.36
N ALA A 274 -2.72 -6.73 7.43
CA ALA A 274 -4.10 -6.25 7.38
C ALA A 274 -4.43 -5.30 8.55
N GLY A 275 -3.93 -5.62 9.75
CA GLY A 275 -4.03 -4.74 10.92
C GLY A 275 -3.27 -3.43 10.74
N LEU A 276 -2.05 -3.51 10.21
CA LEU A 276 -1.22 -2.34 9.90
C LEU A 276 -1.89 -1.43 8.85
N VAL A 277 -2.36 -2.00 7.76
CA VAL A 277 -3.09 -1.25 6.71
C VAL A 277 -4.36 -0.61 7.25
N GLY A 278 -5.14 -1.36 8.04
CA GLY A 278 -6.41 -0.89 8.57
C GLY A 278 -6.29 0.28 9.54
N ILE A 279 -5.21 0.36 10.31
CA ILE A 279 -5.01 1.43 11.28
C ILE A 279 -4.44 2.71 10.66
N THR A 280 -3.86 2.62 9.48
CA THR A 280 -3.03 3.67 8.86
C THR A 280 -3.77 5.00 8.64
N ALA A 281 -5.10 4.99 8.36
CA ALA A 281 -5.86 6.23 8.19
C ALA A 281 -6.13 6.97 9.50
N GLY A 282 -6.39 6.25 10.60
CA GLY A 282 -6.87 6.84 11.84
C GLY A 282 -5.98 6.58 13.04
N CYS A 283 -4.71 6.21 12.83
CA CYS A 283 -3.81 5.87 13.93
C CYS A 283 -3.57 7.00 14.94
N ASP A 284 -3.79 8.24 14.54
CA ASP A 284 -3.73 9.46 15.34
C ASP A 284 -5.04 9.79 16.07
N LEU A 285 -6.20 9.41 15.51
CA LEU A 285 -7.53 9.78 16.00
C LEU A 285 -8.18 8.74 16.92
N VAL A 286 -7.76 7.47 16.83
CA VAL A 286 -8.42 6.39 17.58
C VAL A 286 -7.70 6.08 18.88
N SER A 287 -8.43 5.60 19.89
CA SER A 287 -7.81 5.08 21.10
C SER A 287 -7.03 3.78 20.83
N ILE A 288 -6.10 3.39 21.73
CA ILE A 288 -5.38 2.11 21.66
C ILE A 288 -6.36 0.93 21.62
N GLY A 289 -7.46 0.99 22.37
CA GLY A 289 -8.53 -0.01 22.36
C GLY A 289 -9.25 -0.05 21.00
N GLY A 290 -9.54 1.13 20.41
CA GLY A 290 -10.09 1.24 19.06
C GLY A 290 -9.16 0.64 18.02
N ALA A 291 -7.85 0.91 18.10
CA ALA A 291 -6.85 0.32 17.23
C ALA A 291 -6.80 -1.21 17.31
N ALA A 292 -6.93 -1.77 18.53
CA ALA A 292 -7.02 -3.21 18.73
C ALA A 292 -8.23 -3.84 18.01
N ILE A 293 -9.39 -3.18 18.07
CA ILE A 293 -10.60 -3.63 17.37
C ILE A 293 -10.42 -3.52 15.85
N ILE A 294 -9.90 -2.40 15.36
CA ILE A 294 -9.63 -2.18 13.93
C ILE A 294 -8.70 -3.29 13.39
N GLY A 295 -7.59 -3.56 14.09
CA GLY A 295 -6.66 -4.61 13.67
C GLY A 295 -7.32 -5.99 13.63
N ALA A 296 -8.05 -6.37 14.66
CA ALA A 296 -8.73 -7.67 14.73
C ALA A 296 -9.79 -7.84 13.62
N VAL A 297 -10.59 -6.80 13.38
CA VAL A 297 -11.62 -6.81 12.33
C VAL A 297 -10.99 -6.89 10.94
N CYS A 298 -9.95 -6.08 10.67
CA CYS A 298 -9.22 -6.11 9.38
C CYS A 298 -8.55 -7.47 9.14
N GLY A 299 -7.95 -8.08 10.17
CA GLY A 299 -7.39 -9.43 10.06
C GLY A 299 -8.43 -10.47 9.62
N CYS A 300 -9.58 -10.49 10.29
CA CYS A 300 -10.68 -11.40 9.92
C CYS A 300 -11.26 -11.10 8.55
N ALA A 301 -11.47 -9.81 8.22
CA ALA A 301 -12.00 -9.38 6.93
C ALA A 301 -11.07 -9.76 5.77
N MET A 302 -9.74 -9.65 5.96
CA MET A 302 -8.74 -10.09 5.00
C MET A 302 -8.90 -11.59 4.66
N VAL A 303 -9.07 -12.46 5.66
CA VAL A 303 -9.28 -13.91 5.41
C VAL A 303 -10.56 -14.17 4.62
N GLY A 304 -11.64 -13.46 4.97
CA GLY A 304 -12.91 -13.50 4.22
C GLY A 304 -12.75 -13.00 2.78
N SER A 305 -12.01 -11.90 2.59
CA SER A 305 -11.72 -11.32 1.28
C SER A 305 -10.91 -12.26 0.39
N VAL A 306 -9.85 -12.89 0.91
CA VAL A 306 -9.08 -13.91 0.18
C VAL A 306 -10.00 -15.04 -0.30
N ALA A 307 -10.89 -15.52 0.57
CA ALA A 307 -11.84 -16.58 0.18
C ALA A 307 -12.85 -16.10 -0.88
N LEU A 308 -13.35 -14.88 -0.77
CA LEU A 308 -14.27 -14.27 -1.73
C LEU A 308 -13.62 -14.10 -3.11
N ILE A 309 -12.45 -13.45 -3.16
CA ILE A 309 -11.73 -13.14 -4.40
C ILE A 309 -11.29 -14.42 -5.10
N ASP A 310 -10.69 -15.35 -4.37
CA ASP A 310 -10.18 -16.59 -4.96
C ASP A 310 -11.31 -17.58 -5.32
N LYS A 311 -12.20 -17.90 -4.36
CA LYS A 311 -13.15 -18.99 -4.55
C LYS A 311 -14.43 -18.58 -5.28
N ILE A 312 -14.91 -17.34 -5.12
CA ILE A 312 -16.17 -16.85 -5.68
C ILE A 312 -15.90 -16.04 -6.94
N CYS A 313 -15.08 -14.99 -6.86
CA CYS A 313 -14.78 -14.12 -8.00
C CYS A 313 -13.82 -14.77 -9.01
N LYS A 314 -13.11 -15.83 -8.63
CA LYS A 314 -12.12 -16.54 -9.49
C LYS A 314 -11.00 -15.60 -9.98
N ILE A 315 -10.59 -14.69 -9.13
CA ILE A 315 -9.47 -13.78 -9.39
C ILE A 315 -8.26 -14.31 -8.62
N ASP A 316 -7.14 -14.51 -9.32
CA ASP A 316 -5.90 -15.01 -8.72
C ASP A 316 -5.05 -13.86 -8.22
N ASP A 317 -5.03 -13.67 -6.90
CA ASP A 317 -4.18 -12.75 -6.15
C ASP A 317 -3.07 -13.55 -5.46
N PRO A 318 -1.86 -13.63 -6.04
CA PRO A 318 -0.82 -14.56 -5.61
C PRO A 318 -0.39 -14.44 -4.16
N VAL A 319 -0.29 -13.22 -3.65
CA VAL A 319 0.23 -12.94 -2.29
C VAL A 319 -0.82 -12.34 -1.35
N GLY A 320 -2.03 -12.12 -1.83
CA GLY A 320 -3.11 -11.52 -1.05
C GLY A 320 -3.08 -9.98 -1.04
N ALA A 321 -2.42 -9.35 -2.01
CA ALA A 321 -2.26 -7.90 -2.08
C ALA A 321 -3.61 -7.16 -2.12
N VAL A 322 -4.57 -7.66 -2.89
CA VAL A 322 -5.93 -7.08 -2.97
C VAL A 322 -6.65 -7.14 -1.63
N SER A 323 -6.56 -8.30 -0.95
CA SER A 323 -7.25 -8.51 0.32
C SER A 323 -6.61 -7.74 1.47
N VAL A 324 -5.28 -7.69 1.51
CA VAL A 324 -4.53 -6.95 2.54
C VAL A 324 -4.67 -5.44 2.34
N HIS A 325 -4.37 -4.95 1.14
CA HIS A 325 -4.29 -3.51 0.91
C HIS A 325 -5.61 -2.90 0.44
N GLY A 326 -6.28 -3.49 -0.56
CA GLY A 326 -7.56 -2.97 -1.08
C GLY A 326 -8.68 -3.09 -0.04
N THR A 327 -8.96 -4.30 0.43
CA THR A 327 -10.08 -4.53 1.36
C THR A 327 -9.83 -3.88 2.71
N CYS A 328 -8.63 -4.05 3.30
CA CYS A 328 -8.36 -3.52 4.65
C CYS A 328 -8.07 -2.01 4.64
N GLY A 329 -7.58 -1.45 3.52
CA GLY A 329 -7.45 -0.01 3.37
C GLY A 329 -8.82 0.68 3.37
N ILE A 330 -9.76 0.19 2.56
CA ILE A 330 -11.14 0.69 2.53
C ILE A 330 -11.78 0.54 3.92
N LEU A 331 -11.70 -0.65 4.50
CA LEU A 331 -12.32 -0.94 5.80
C LEU A 331 -11.70 -0.09 6.92
N GLY A 332 -10.38 0.09 6.93
CA GLY A 332 -9.67 0.89 7.91
C GLY A 332 -10.09 2.36 7.88
N THR A 333 -10.19 2.94 6.68
CA THR A 333 -10.69 4.31 6.50
C THR A 333 -12.13 4.47 7.00
N LEU A 334 -13.02 3.53 6.70
CA LEU A 334 -14.38 3.54 7.24
C LEU A 334 -14.38 3.41 8.77
N MET A 335 -13.51 2.56 9.32
CA MET A 335 -13.40 2.40 10.77
C MET A 335 -12.79 3.62 11.45
N THR A 336 -11.99 4.43 10.77
CA THR A 336 -11.56 5.75 11.26
C THR A 336 -12.78 6.63 11.52
N GLY A 337 -13.70 6.76 10.59
CA GLY A 337 -14.94 7.49 10.74
C GLY A 337 -15.85 6.95 11.85
N MET A 338 -15.69 5.66 12.21
CA MET A 338 -16.46 5.05 13.31
C MET A 338 -15.79 5.24 14.67
N PHE A 339 -14.45 5.07 14.76
CA PHE A 339 -13.69 4.93 16.00
C PHE A 339 -12.86 6.17 16.39
N ALA A 340 -12.83 7.24 15.58
CA ALA A 340 -12.20 8.49 16.00
C ALA A 340 -12.79 8.96 17.32
N VAL A 341 -11.91 9.27 18.30
CA VAL A 341 -12.34 9.69 19.64
C VAL A 341 -13.11 11.01 19.56
N ASP A 342 -12.64 11.92 18.71
CA ASP A 342 -13.33 13.16 18.42
C ASP A 342 -14.06 13.05 17.07
N GLY A 343 -15.37 13.17 17.08
CA GLY A 343 -16.21 13.19 15.88
C GLY A 343 -16.57 11.83 15.27
N GLY A 344 -16.06 10.73 15.79
CA GLY A 344 -16.41 9.39 15.32
C GLY A 344 -17.83 8.96 15.70
N LEU A 345 -18.42 8.09 14.87
CA LEU A 345 -19.79 7.61 15.04
C LEU A 345 -20.04 7.01 16.43
N PHE A 346 -19.12 6.18 16.92
CA PHE A 346 -19.28 5.49 18.21
C PHE A 346 -18.99 6.37 19.42
N TYR A 347 -18.44 7.57 19.21
CA TYR A 347 -18.17 8.57 20.23
C TYR A 347 -19.14 9.76 20.18
N GLY A 348 -20.26 9.61 19.46
CA GLY A 348 -21.33 10.60 19.43
C GLY A 348 -21.20 11.69 18.39
N GLY A 349 -20.21 11.62 17.46
CA GLY A 349 -20.00 12.58 16.38
C GLY A 349 -21.02 12.49 15.23
N GLY A 350 -21.91 11.50 15.25
CA GLY A 350 -22.90 11.31 14.19
C GLY A 350 -22.32 10.73 12.91
N TRP A 351 -23.09 10.79 11.82
CA TRP A 351 -22.76 10.13 10.55
C TRP A 351 -21.88 10.95 9.60
N HIS A 352 -21.65 12.23 9.93
CA HIS A 352 -20.99 13.16 8.99
C HIS A 352 -19.56 12.69 8.67
N PHE A 353 -18.72 12.50 9.68
CA PHE A 353 -17.32 12.10 9.48
C PHE A 353 -17.22 10.74 8.78
N LEU A 354 -17.99 9.74 9.20
CA LEU A 354 -18.05 8.46 8.52
C LEU A 354 -18.50 8.60 7.05
N GLY A 355 -19.42 9.51 6.76
CA GLY A 355 -19.87 9.80 5.39
C GLY A 355 -18.76 10.40 4.53
N VAL A 356 -17.95 11.30 5.09
CA VAL A 356 -16.78 11.90 4.41
C VAL A 356 -15.71 10.83 4.14
N GLU A 357 -15.40 10.00 5.14
CA GLU A 357 -14.45 8.88 5.00
C GLU A 357 -14.90 7.87 3.94
N ALA A 358 -16.19 7.54 3.92
CA ALA A 358 -16.76 6.64 2.91
C ALA A 358 -16.68 7.24 1.50
N LEU A 359 -16.99 8.53 1.34
CA LEU A 359 -16.91 9.23 0.06
C LEU A 359 -15.47 9.31 -0.44
N GLY A 360 -14.53 9.73 0.41
CA GLY A 360 -13.11 9.84 0.06
C GLY A 360 -12.53 8.49 -0.39
N SER A 361 -12.77 7.45 0.41
CA SER A 361 -12.34 6.09 0.06
C SER A 361 -12.96 5.60 -1.26
N LEU A 362 -14.26 5.83 -1.47
CA LEU A 362 -14.96 5.42 -2.70
C LEU A 362 -14.39 6.11 -3.94
N VAL A 363 -14.23 7.42 -3.91
CA VAL A 363 -13.78 8.17 -5.11
C VAL A 363 -12.34 7.88 -5.46
N THR A 364 -11.45 7.72 -4.46
CA THR A 364 -10.07 7.30 -4.66
C THR A 364 -10.01 5.88 -5.26
N CYS A 365 -10.81 4.95 -4.74
CA CYS A 365 -10.90 3.60 -5.30
C CYS A 365 -11.43 3.59 -6.73
N VAL A 366 -12.46 4.38 -7.03
CA VAL A 366 -13.02 4.48 -8.41
C VAL A 366 -11.99 5.05 -9.37
N TRP A 367 -11.27 6.10 -8.97
CA TRP A 367 -10.18 6.68 -9.75
C TRP A 367 -9.07 5.67 -10.04
N SER A 368 -8.52 5.07 -8.98
CA SER A 368 -7.37 4.18 -9.06
C SER A 368 -7.70 2.88 -9.80
N PHE A 369 -8.86 2.27 -9.49
CA PHE A 369 -9.33 1.09 -10.22
C PHE A 369 -9.64 1.40 -11.69
N GLY A 370 -10.34 2.51 -11.97
CA GLY A 370 -10.73 2.89 -13.33
C GLY A 370 -9.53 3.17 -14.22
N LEU A 371 -8.58 3.98 -13.77
CA LEU A 371 -7.37 4.26 -14.53
C LEU A 371 -6.42 3.06 -14.60
N GLY A 372 -6.31 2.27 -13.52
CA GLY A 372 -5.60 1.01 -13.53
C GLY A 372 -6.17 0.05 -14.58
N LEU A 373 -7.49 -0.17 -14.56
CA LEU A 373 -8.16 -1.04 -15.52
C LEU A 373 -7.97 -0.55 -16.97
N LEU A 374 -8.11 0.75 -17.20
CA LEU A 374 -7.87 1.35 -18.52
C LEU A 374 -6.44 1.09 -18.99
N THR A 375 -5.45 1.32 -18.12
CA THR A 375 -4.03 1.07 -18.38
C THR A 375 -3.79 -0.39 -18.77
N PHE A 376 -4.28 -1.34 -17.96
CA PHE A 376 -4.09 -2.77 -18.23
C PHE A 376 -4.77 -3.21 -19.52
N VAL A 377 -5.97 -2.71 -19.82
CA VAL A 377 -6.70 -3.05 -21.06
C VAL A 377 -5.97 -2.49 -22.29
N ILE A 378 -5.46 -1.25 -22.23
CA ILE A 378 -4.69 -0.66 -23.33
C ILE A 378 -3.41 -1.47 -23.57
N LEU A 379 -2.61 -1.72 -22.54
CA LEU A 379 -1.36 -2.47 -22.65
C LEU A 379 -1.60 -3.90 -23.15
N LYS A 380 -2.69 -4.55 -22.69
CA LYS A 380 -3.07 -5.88 -23.20
C LYS A 380 -3.38 -5.87 -24.70
N LYS A 381 -4.06 -4.83 -25.18
CA LYS A 381 -4.42 -4.72 -26.62
C LYS A 381 -3.25 -4.36 -27.50
N VAL A 382 -2.32 -3.54 -27.02
CA VAL A 382 -1.20 -3.01 -27.84
C VAL A 382 -0.01 -3.97 -27.86
N HIS A 383 0.38 -4.51 -26.72
CA HIS A 383 1.60 -5.34 -26.60
C HIS A 383 1.38 -6.72 -25.99
N GLY A 384 0.18 -6.97 -25.43
CA GLY A 384 -0.05 -8.13 -24.57
C GLY A 384 0.72 -8.01 -23.24
N ILE A 385 0.05 -8.13 -22.13
CA ILE A 385 0.63 -7.93 -20.78
C ILE A 385 1.13 -9.21 -20.11
N ARG A 386 0.69 -10.38 -20.59
CA ARG A 386 1.03 -11.68 -20.02
C ARG A 386 2.14 -12.34 -20.82
N VAL A 387 3.03 -13.03 -20.14
CA VAL A 387 4.05 -13.87 -20.77
C VAL A 387 3.43 -15.06 -21.50
N GLU A 388 4.18 -15.70 -22.40
CA GLU A 388 3.74 -16.93 -23.07
C GLU A 388 3.59 -18.08 -22.06
N PRO A 389 2.67 -19.04 -22.30
CA PRO A 389 2.44 -20.15 -21.39
C PRO A 389 3.73 -20.91 -21.02
N ARG A 390 4.62 -21.14 -21.97
CA ARG A 390 5.92 -21.78 -21.74
C ARG A 390 6.76 -21.01 -20.72
N VAL A 391 6.86 -19.69 -20.86
CA VAL A 391 7.61 -18.81 -19.96
C VAL A 391 7.03 -18.86 -18.53
N GLU A 392 5.70 -18.86 -18.41
CA GLU A 392 5.04 -18.98 -17.11
C GLU A 392 5.27 -20.36 -16.47
N GLU A 393 5.32 -21.43 -17.26
CA GLU A 393 5.58 -22.78 -16.78
C GLU A 393 7.05 -23.02 -16.41
N GLU A 394 8.00 -22.50 -17.18
CA GLU A 394 9.43 -22.67 -16.96
C GLU A 394 10.00 -21.65 -15.94
N GLY A 395 9.44 -20.44 -15.88
CA GLY A 395 9.82 -19.38 -14.92
C GLY A 395 10.31 -18.10 -15.60
N LEU A 396 9.93 -16.96 -15.04
CA LEU A 396 10.23 -15.64 -15.59
C LEU A 396 11.69 -15.24 -15.42
N ASP A 397 12.39 -15.77 -14.41
CA ASP A 397 13.77 -15.38 -14.10
C ASP A 397 14.70 -15.56 -15.31
N ILE A 398 14.63 -16.74 -15.94
CA ILE A 398 15.48 -17.07 -17.10
C ILE A 398 15.07 -16.28 -18.34
N TYR A 399 13.76 -16.17 -18.60
CA TYR A 399 13.28 -15.60 -19.86
C TYR A 399 13.27 -14.07 -19.87
N GLU A 400 12.98 -13.44 -18.73
CA GLU A 400 12.91 -11.98 -18.64
C GLU A 400 14.25 -11.36 -18.23
N HIS A 401 15.14 -12.13 -17.53
CA HIS A 401 16.39 -11.59 -16.97
C HIS A 401 17.65 -12.36 -17.33
N GLY A 402 17.54 -13.60 -17.82
CA GLY A 402 18.68 -14.45 -18.14
C GLY A 402 19.44 -14.95 -16.92
N GLU A 403 18.84 -14.89 -15.74
CA GLU A 403 19.44 -15.22 -14.44
C GLU A 403 18.56 -16.19 -13.68
N THR A 404 19.13 -16.83 -12.67
CA THR A 404 18.38 -17.62 -11.69
C THR A 404 18.69 -17.11 -10.28
N ALA A 405 17.66 -16.96 -9.45
CA ALA A 405 17.86 -16.53 -8.06
C ALA A 405 18.52 -17.64 -7.20
N TYR A 406 18.44 -18.90 -7.65
CA TYR A 406 18.96 -20.04 -6.92
C TYR A 406 19.80 -20.93 -7.85
N ASN A 407 21.02 -21.24 -7.43
CA ASN A 407 21.88 -22.23 -8.05
C ASN A 407 21.65 -23.58 -7.34
N ILE A 408 20.61 -24.32 -7.78
CA ILE A 408 20.24 -25.63 -7.22
C ILE A 408 20.62 -26.70 -8.23
#